data_a64e7a8baf7ab54a874a2d562d4e7120
#
_entry.id   a64e7a8baf7ab54a874a2d562d4e7120
#
_cell.length_a   1.000
_cell.length_b   1.000
_cell.length_c   1.000
_cell.angle_alpha   90.00
_cell.angle_beta   90.00
_cell.angle_gamma   90.00
#
_symmetry.space_group_name_H-M   'P 1'
#
loop_
_entity.id
_entity.type
_entity.pdbx_description
1 polymer ?
#
loop_
_entity_poly.entity_id
_entity_poly.type
_entity_poly.pdbx_seq_one_letter_code
_entity_poly.pdbx_strand_id
1 'polypeptide(L)'
;VSTTGTKTGCMKWYAFNDEGNDTVNLLLDHNTTAKVAWVTKEDYIAAGGTEAEYGSYGNNSKGPITALKQLKNDTKAWKSSLNPRLIETSEITTITGNSGWTARIIGYYFHDNTQTQYKGDAGTNKYAWLFDNTRECTTYGCNVADSSNDGYWTNNAYSGDSYGGARAVAFTGYLGLDNVNLAD
;
A
#
# COMPACT_ATOMS: atom_id res chain seq x y z
N VAL A 1 9.77 -17.69 15.57
CA VAL A 1 9.47 -17.46 14.16
C VAL A 1 9.60 -18.81 13.46
N SER A 2 8.54 -19.29 12.82
CA SER A 2 8.63 -20.50 11.98
C SER A 2 9.25 -20.12 10.64
N THR A 3 10.37 -20.72 10.30
CA THR A 3 11.02 -20.53 9.00
C THR A 3 10.24 -21.12 7.82
N THR A 4 9.22 -21.92 8.10
CA THR A 4 8.37 -22.58 7.08
C THR A 4 7.02 -21.91 6.87
N GLY A 5 6.66 -20.88 7.67
CA GLY A 5 5.42 -20.14 7.52
C GLY A 5 4.11 -20.94 7.73
N THR A 6 4.18 -22.17 8.22
CA THR A 6 3.04 -23.10 8.27
C THR A 6 2.31 -23.18 9.59
N LYS A 7 2.76 -22.44 10.63
CA LYS A 7 2.05 -22.40 11.91
C LYS A 7 0.90 -21.40 11.86
N THR A 8 -0.27 -21.80 12.35
CA THR A 8 -1.40 -20.90 12.61
C THR A 8 -0.93 -19.67 13.38
N GLY A 9 -1.21 -18.48 12.85
CA GLY A 9 -0.77 -17.19 13.43
C GLY A 9 0.61 -16.70 12.98
N CYS A 10 1.30 -17.41 12.09
CA CYS A 10 2.51 -16.89 11.44
C CYS A 10 2.13 -15.97 10.29
N MET A 11 2.83 -14.84 10.20
CA MET A 11 2.77 -13.94 9.04
C MET A 11 3.97 -14.18 8.14
N LYS A 12 3.75 -14.13 6.83
CA LYS A 12 4.81 -14.18 5.83
C LYS A 12 5.27 -12.76 5.52
N TRP A 13 6.57 -12.59 5.39
CA TRP A 13 7.20 -11.30 5.11
C TRP A 13 8.24 -11.46 4.02
N TYR A 14 8.40 -10.43 3.21
CA TYR A 14 9.45 -10.30 2.22
C TYR A 14 10.48 -9.28 2.69
N ALA A 15 11.74 -9.68 2.77
CA ALA A 15 12.85 -8.74 2.97
C ALA A 15 13.14 -8.06 1.63
N PHE A 16 13.11 -6.74 1.58
CA PHE A 16 13.30 -5.99 0.34
C PHE A 16 14.42 -4.96 0.40
N ASN A 17 14.88 -4.60 1.59
CA ASN A 17 15.99 -3.68 1.75
C ASN A 17 16.76 -3.99 3.03
N ASP A 18 18.09 -4.01 2.92
CA ASP A 18 19.01 -4.04 4.05
C ASP A 18 19.65 -2.65 4.17
N GLU A 19 19.27 -1.92 5.22
CA GLU A 19 19.81 -0.57 5.46
C GLU A 19 21.20 -0.57 6.07
N GLY A 20 21.77 -1.74 6.35
CA GLY A 20 22.93 -1.88 7.21
C GLY A 20 22.56 -1.65 8.68
N ASN A 21 23.55 -1.57 9.55
CA ASN A 21 23.35 -1.34 10.99
C ASN A 21 22.31 -2.30 11.64
N ASP A 22 22.30 -3.55 11.20
CA ASP A 22 21.38 -4.59 11.67
C ASP A 22 19.88 -4.30 11.42
N THR A 23 19.58 -3.43 10.47
CA THR A 23 18.20 -3.06 10.10
C THR A 23 17.83 -3.61 8.74
N VAL A 24 16.76 -4.39 8.68
CA VAL A 24 16.17 -4.93 7.44
C VAL A 24 14.72 -4.50 7.33
N ASN A 25 14.35 -3.94 6.19
CA ASN A 25 12.97 -3.61 5.89
C ASN A 25 12.23 -4.85 5.37
N LEU A 26 11.08 -5.11 5.97
CA LEU A 26 10.22 -6.24 5.64
C LEU A 26 8.86 -5.72 5.16
N LEU A 27 8.34 -6.31 4.08
CA LEU A 27 6.98 -6.08 3.62
C LEU A 27 6.11 -7.28 3.97
N LEU A 28 4.95 -7.02 4.56
CA LEU A 28 3.95 -8.06 4.85
C LEU A 28 3.39 -8.61 3.53
N ASP A 29 3.28 -9.95 3.46
CA ASP A 29 2.79 -10.65 2.26
C ASP A 29 1.31 -10.36 1.94
N HIS A 30 0.52 -10.04 2.95
CA HIS A 30 -0.90 -9.77 2.81
C HIS A 30 -1.29 -8.48 3.49
N ASN A 31 -2.36 -7.84 2.99
CA ASN A 31 -2.99 -6.73 3.69
C ASN A 31 -3.55 -7.19 5.04
N THR A 32 -3.67 -6.26 5.96
CA THR A 32 -4.52 -6.45 7.13
C THR A 32 -5.99 -6.53 6.67
N THR A 33 -6.83 -7.22 7.42
CA THR A 33 -8.24 -7.46 7.03
C THR A 33 -9.15 -6.24 7.17
N ALA A 34 -8.68 -5.18 7.82
CA ALA A 34 -9.48 -3.98 8.05
C ALA A 34 -9.39 -3.04 6.84
N LYS A 35 -10.54 -2.76 6.25
CA LYS A 35 -10.66 -1.65 5.31
C LYS A 35 -10.62 -0.33 6.06
N VAL A 36 -9.80 0.60 5.62
CA VAL A 36 -9.54 1.85 6.33
C VAL A 36 -9.33 3.00 5.35
N ALA A 37 -9.89 4.16 5.65
CA ALA A 37 -9.58 5.38 4.92
C ALA A 37 -8.12 5.81 5.20
N TRP A 38 -7.48 6.44 4.22
CA TRP A 38 -6.15 7.04 4.41
C TRP A 38 -6.20 8.14 5.48
N VAL A 39 -7.20 9.03 5.38
CA VAL A 39 -7.57 9.98 6.44
C VAL A 39 -9.07 10.26 6.39
N THR A 40 -9.76 10.15 7.53
CA THR A 40 -11.15 10.58 7.66
C THR A 40 -11.23 12.06 8.00
N LYS A 41 -12.41 12.65 7.79
CA LYS A 41 -12.70 14.03 8.16
C LYS A 41 -12.50 14.28 9.66
N GLU A 42 -12.95 13.35 10.47
CA GLU A 42 -12.84 13.43 11.94
C GLU A 42 -11.38 13.45 12.39
N ASP A 43 -10.56 12.53 11.85
CA ASP A 43 -9.13 12.48 12.19
C ASP A 43 -8.38 13.69 11.62
N TYR A 44 -8.76 14.20 10.44
CA TYR A 44 -8.20 15.42 9.87
C TYR A 44 -8.43 16.65 10.75
N ILE A 45 -9.68 16.83 11.23
CA ILE A 45 -10.04 17.92 12.13
C ILE A 45 -9.34 17.79 13.48
N ALA A 46 -9.30 16.57 14.04
CA ALA A 46 -8.58 16.31 15.30
C ALA A 46 -7.07 16.61 15.20
N ALA A 47 -6.50 16.52 14.01
CA ALA A 47 -5.11 16.91 13.74
C ALA A 47 -4.91 18.43 13.46
N GLY A 48 -5.92 19.25 13.72
CA GLY A 48 -5.86 20.70 13.56
C GLY A 48 -6.20 21.20 12.15
N GLY A 49 -6.80 20.36 11.31
CA GLY A 49 -7.42 20.80 10.08
C GLY A 49 -8.83 21.37 10.31
N THR A 50 -9.42 21.93 9.28
CA THR A 50 -10.79 22.45 9.32
C THR A 50 -11.71 21.65 8.41
N GLU A 51 -13.01 21.69 8.69
CA GLU A 51 -14.02 21.08 7.85
C GLU A 51 -14.02 21.63 6.42
N ALA A 52 -13.79 22.94 6.28
CA ALA A 52 -13.74 23.61 4.99
C ALA A 52 -12.55 23.17 4.14
N GLU A 53 -11.42 22.87 4.76
CA GLU A 53 -10.23 22.36 4.06
C GLU A 53 -10.40 20.93 3.59
N TYR A 54 -11.14 20.09 4.32
CA TYR A 54 -11.25 18.68 4.01
C TYR A 54 -11.93 18.42 2.65
N GLY A 55 -12.97 19.18 2.30
CA GLY A 55 -13.65 19.09 1.01
C GLY A 55 -14.36 17.76 0.77
N SER A 56 -14.87 17.57 -0.45
CA SER A 56 -15.68 16.38 -0.81
C SER A 56 -14.86 15.11 -1.02
N TYR A 57 -13.59 15.25 -1.36
CA TYR A 57 -12.68 14.11 -1.57
C TYR A 57 -11.70 13.92 -0.41
N GLY A 58 -11.83 14.74 0.63
CA GLY A 58 -10.87 14.78 1.72
C GLY A 58 -9.62 15.61 1.37
N ASN A 59 -8.75 15.79 2.36
CA ASN A 59 -7.51 16.52 2.22
C ASN A 59 -6.33 15.67 2.70
N ASN A 60 -5.26 15.66 1.93
CA ASN A 60 -4.08 14.85 2.19
C ASN A 60 -2.96 15.58 2.97
N SER A 61 -3.17 16.84 3.33
CA SER A 61 -2.12 17.69 3.92
C SER A 61 -1.66 17.27 5.32
N LYS A 62 -2.45 16.45 6.02
CA LYS A 62 -2.13 15.93 7.36
C LYS A 62 -1.53 14.53 7.36
N GLY A 63 -1.37 13.91 6.19
CA GLY A 63 -0.85 12.55 6.08
C GLY A 63 -1.88 11.45 6.38
N PRO A 64 -1.45 10.17 6.39
CA PRO A 64 -2.32 9.00 6.54
C PRO A 64 -2.73 8.71 7.98
N ILE A 65 -3.32 9.69 8.66
CA ILE A 65 -3.57 9.64 10.11
C ILE A 65 -4.45 8.45 10.47
N THR A 66 -5.56 8.23 9.75
CA THR A 66 -6.51 7.16 10.04
C THR A 66 -5.88 5.80 9.77
N ALA A 67 -5.19 5.64 8.64
CA ALA A 67 -4.49 4.41 8.30
C ALA A 67 -3.39 4.08 9.31
N LEU A 68 -2.58 5.06 9.73
CA LEU A 68 -1.54 4.85 10.75
C LEU A 68 -2.12 4.53 12.13
N LYS A 69 -3.26 5.12 12.49
CA LYS A 69 -3.98 4.81 13.73
C LYS A 69 -4.49 3.37 13.72
N GLN A 70 -5.04 2.91 12.60
CA GLN A 70 -5.46 1.51 12.43
C GLN A 70 -4.25 0.57 12.49
N LEU A 71 -3.19 0.86 11.75
CA LEU A 71 -1.96 0.09 11.76
C LEU A 71 -1.39 -0.07 13.18
N LYS A 72 -1.35 1.02 13.95
CA LYS A 72 -0.92 0.99 15.35
C LYS A 72 -1.81 0.11 16.22
N ASN A 73 -3.11 0.09 16.00
CA ASN A 73 -4.02 -0.80 16.70
C ASN A 73 -3.78 -2.27 16.37
N ASP A 74 -3.61 -2.57 15.07
CA ASP A 74 -3.40 -3.95 14.60
C ASP A 74 -2.06 -4.53 15.07
N THR A 75 -1.07 -3.68 15.22
CA THR A 75 0.30 -4.08 15.57
C THR A 75 0.65 -3.91 17.06
N LYS A 76 -0.28 -3.45 17.87
CA LYS A 76 -0.03 -3.17 19.30
C LYS A 76 0.50 -4.35 20.12
N ALA A 77 0.23 -5.58 19.70
CA ALA A 77 0.71 -6.79 20.32
C ALA A 77 2.07 -7.27 19.77
N TRP A 78 2.63 -6.60 18.79
CA TRP A 78 3.92 -6.95 18.21
C TRP A 78 5.06 -6.53 19.15
N LYS A 79 6.25 -7.10 18.92
CA LYS A 79 7.43 -6.69 19.69
C LYS A 79 7.70 -5.20 19.51
N SER A 80 8.05 -4.53 20.59
CA SER A 80 8.36 -3.09 20.60
C SER A 80 9.55 -2.68 19.73
N SER A 81 10.40 -3.65 19.35
CA SER A 81 11.52 -3.41 18.43
C SER A 81 11.10 -3.32 16.95
N LEU A 82 9.85 -3.69 16.65
CA LEU A 82 9.29 -3.53 15.31
C LEU A 82 8.72 -2.12 15.20
N ASN A 83 8.97 -1.48 14.05
CA ASN A 83 8.44 -0.15 13.73
C ASN A 83 7.52 -0.27 12.49
N PRO A 84 6.25 -0.70 12.66
CA PRO A 84 5.34 -0.86 11.56
C PRO A 84 4.98 0.51 10.95
N ARG A 85 5.02 0.59 9.64
CA ARG A 85 4.69 1.78 8.86
C ARG A 85 4.05 1.39 7.54
N LEU A 86 3.43 2.33 6.85
CA LEU A 86 3.03 2.14 5.47
C LEU A 86 4.27 2.15 4.57
N ILE A 87 4.20 1.40 3.46
CA ILE A 87 5.25 1.42 2.45
C ILE A 87 5.29 2.76 1.73
N GLU A 88 6.48 3.18 1.32
CA GLU A 88 6.67 4.37 0.47
C GLU A 88 6.60 3.98 -1.01
N THR A 89 6.08 4.86 -1.84
CA THR A 89 6.08 4.65 -3.30
C THR A 89 7.48 4.53 -3.87
N SER A 90 8.46 5.23 -3.29
CA SER A 90 9.87 5.12 -3.66
C SER A 90 10.45 3.73 -3.40
N GLU A 91 10.00 3.06 -2.35
CA GLU A 91 10.41 1.68 -2.07
C GLU A 91 9.82 0.72 -3.12
N ILE A 92 8.56 0.90 -3.49
CA ILE A 92 7.94 0.12 -4.56
C ILE A 92 8.68 0.31 -5.88
N THR A 93 9.01 1.55 -6.24
CA THR A 93 9.76 1.83 -7.48
C THR A 93 11.18 1.25 -7.43
N THR A 94 11.83 1.25 -6.27
CA THR A 94 13.13 0.60 -6.08
C THR A 94 13.04 -0.91 -6.25
N ILE A 95 12.05 -1.55 -5.64
CA ILE A 95 11.82 -3.00 -5.75
C ILE A 95 11.59 -3.40 -7.21
N THR A 96 10.76 -2.66 -7.93
CA THR A 96 10.41 -2.97 -9.32
C THR A 96 11.45 -2.52 -10.33
N GLY A 97 12.42 -1.68 -9.94
CA GLY A 97 13.35 -1.04 -10.85
C GLY A 97 12.68 -0.03 -11.79
N ASN A 98 11.46 0.38 -11.49
CA ASN A 98 10.69 1.30 -12.32
C ASN A 98 11.04 2.74 -11.97
N SER A 99 11.97 3.34 -12.68
CA SER A 99 12.43 4.71 -12.47
C SER A 99 11.59 5.78 -13.20
N GLY A 100 10.70 5.36 -14.09
CA GLY A 100 9.88 6.27 -14.91
C GLY A 100 8.65 6.85 -14.22
N TRP A 101 8.47 6.61 -12.91
CA TRP A 101 7.34 7.12 -12.16
C TRP A 101 7.33 8.65 -12.09
N THR A 102 6.27 9.27 -12.61
CA THR A 102 6.03 10.70 -12.51
C THR A 102 4.64 10.99 -11.94
N ALA A 103 4.43 12.18 -11.41
CA ALA A 103 3.12 12.60 -10.89
C ALA A 103 1.99 12.57 -11.94
N ARG A 104 2.33 12.55 -13.22
CA ARG A 104 1.37 12.49 -14.34
C ARG A 104 0.98 11.07 -14.72
N ILE A 105 1.74 10.07 -14.31
CA ILE A 105 1.42 8.68 -14.56
C ILE A 105 0.52 8.22 -13.40
N ILE A 106 -0.76 8.00 -13.71
CA ILE A 106 -1.77 7.65 -12.72
C ILE A 106 -1.50 6.29 -12.08
N GLY A 107 -0.85 5.38 -12.80
CA GLY A 107 -0.49 4.08 -12.23
C GLY A 107 0.56 3.33 -13.03
N TYR A 108 1.22 2.40 -12.35
CA TYR A 108 2.12 1.41 -12.93
C TYR A 108 1.60 0.02 -12.65
N TYR A 109 1.62 -0.83 -13.66
CA TYR A 109 1.48 -2.27 -13.45
C TYR A 109 2.83 -2.84 -13.03
N PHE A 110 2.83 -3.74 -12.08
CA PHE A 110 4.04 -4.38 -11.57
C PHE A 110 4.54 -5.45 -12.53
N HIS A 111 5.18 -5.03 -13.60
CA HIS A 111 5.81 -5.90 -14.58
C HIS A 111 7.06 -5.22 -15.16
N ASP A 112 7.78 -5.88 -16.00
CA ASP A 112 9.14 -5.61 -16.51
C ASP A 112 9.49 -4.19 -16.99
N ASN A 113 9.24 -3.16 -16.19
CA ASN A 113 9.66 -1.76 -16.42
C ASN A 113 9.13 -1.12 -17.71
N THR A 114 8.13 -1.71 -18.35
CA THR A 114 7.60 -1.20 -19.63
C THR A 114 6.45 -0.22 -19.49
N GLN A 115 5.93 -0.04 -18.30
CA GLN A 115 4.79 0.83 -18.00
C GLN A 115 3.51 0.48 -18.80
N THR A 116 3.47 -0.69 -19.41
CA THR A 116 2.29 -1.20 -20.09
C THR A 116 1.59 -2.23 -19.22
N GLN A 117 0.28 -2.29 -19.35
CA GLN A 117 -0.52 -3.24 -18.61
C GLN A 117 -0.04 -4.68 -18.84
N TYR A 118 0.35 -5.36 -17.77
CA TYR A 118 0.67 -6.78 -17.84
C TYR A 118 -0.61 -7.59 -18.09
N LYS A 119 -0.53 -8.47 -19.06
CA LYS A 119 -1.56 -9.47 -19.36
C LYS A 119 -0.83 -10.78 -19.65
N GLY A 120 -0.51 -11.51 -18.63
CA GLY A 120 0.14 -12.79 -18.73
C GLY A 120 -0.62 -13.85 -17.96
N ASP A 121 -0.08 -15.06 -17.97
CA ASP A 121 -0.63 -16.16 -17.18
C ASP A 121 -0.42 -15.89 -15.68
N ALA A 122 -1.36 -16.34 -14.86
CA ALA A 122 -1.29 -16.21 -13.42
C ALA A 122 0.04 -16.74 -12.87
N GLY A 123 0.63 -16.04 -11.93
CA GLY A 123 1.89 -16.41 -11.30
C GLY A 123 3.15 -16.17 -12.10
N THR A 124 3.07 -15.59 -13.29
CA THR A 124 4.25 -15.28 -14.11
C THR A 124 4.86 -13.92 -13.87
N ASN A 125 4.12 -13.00 -13.25
CA ASN A 125 4.64 -11.68 -12.91
C ASN A 125 5.61 -11.78 -11.74
N LYS A 126 6.87 -11.38 -11.94
CA LYS A 126 7.91 -11.44 -10.90
C LYS A 126 7.64 -10.53 -9.69
N TYR A 127 6.75 -9.56 -9.84
CA TYR A 127 6.34 -8.64 -8.77
C TYR A 127 4.97 -8.98 -8.19
N ALA A 128 4.41 -10.14 -8.53
CA ALA A 128 3.08 -10.55 -8.04
C ALA A 128 2.94 -10.43 -6.53
N TRP A 129 4.00 -10.69 -5.78
CA TRP A 129 4.01 -10.59 -4.32
C TRP A 129 3.72 -9.17 -3.77
N LEU A 130 3.85 -8.11 -4.58
CA LEU A 130 3.47 -6.74 -4.21
C LEU A 130 1.97 -6.49 -4.28
N PHE A 131 1.22 -7.33 -4.97
CA PHE A 131 -0.22 -7.15 -5.17
C PHE A 131 -1.01 -8.46 -5.09
N ASP A 132 -0.39 -9.55 -4.68
CA ASP A 132 -1.09 -10.81 -4.40
C ASP A 132 -2.25 -10.54 -3.43
N ASN A 133 -3.35 -11.24 -3.65
CA ASN A 133 -4.61 -11.09 -2.95
C ASN A 133 -5.38 -9.78 -3.19
N THR A 134 -4.97 -8.92 -4.11
CA THR A 134 -5.87 -7.87 -4.60
C THR A 134 -6.95 -8.48 -5.49
N ARG A 135 -8.07 -7.79 -5.65
CA ARG A 135 -9.30 -8.35 -6.27
C ARG A 135 -9.09 -8.94 -7.66
N GLU A 136 -8.33 -8.27 -8.51
CA GLU A 136 -8.13 -8.65 -9.91
C GLU A 136 -6.70 -9.10 -10.23
N CYS A 137 -5.93 -9.41 -9.23
CA CYS A 137 -4.49 -9.65 -9.40
C CYS A 137 -4.16 -10.81 -10.35
N THR A 138 -5.02 -11.84 -10.44
CA THR A 138 -4.79 -12.96 -11.36
C THR A 138 -4.81 -12.54 -12.83
N THR A 139 -5.54 -11.48 -13.17
CA THR A 139 -5.53 -10.90 -14.52
C THR A 139 -4.14 -10.35 -14.89
N TYR A 140 -3.34 -10.02 -13.90
CA TYR A 140 -2.03 -9.38 -14.05
C TYR A 140 -0.87 -10.24 -13.55
N GLY A 141 -1.09 -11.53 -13.43
CA GLY A 141 -0.03 -12.50 -13.21
C GLY A 141 0.24 -12.90 -11.75
N CYS A 142 -0.66 -12.66 -10.82
CA CYS A 142 -0.58 -13.24 -9.49
C CYS A 142 -1.28 -14.61 -9.44
N ASN A 143 -1.06 -15.39 -8.38
CA ASN A 143 -1.63 -16.70 -8.20
C ASN A 143 -2.99 -16.71 -7.49
N VAL A 144 -3.23 -15.76 -6.64
CA VAL A 144 -4.39 -15.72 -5.73
C VAL A 144 -5.01 -14.34 -5.73
N ALA A 145 -6.30 -14.27 -6.05
CA ALA A 145 -7.12 -13.06 -5.91
C ALA A 145 -8.09 -13.23 -4.73
N ASP A 146 -8.38 -12.12 -4.07
CA ASP A 146 -9.42 -12.01 -3.06
C ASP A 146 -10.40 -10.91 -3.46
N SER A 147 -11.64 -11.28 -3.76
CA SER A 147 -12.68 -10.35 -4.20
C SER A 147 -13.08 -9.31 -3.15
N SER A 148 -12.72 -9.54 -1.89
CA SER A 148 -12.96 -8.60 -0.79
C SER A 148 -11.84 -7.60 -0.58
N ASN A 149 -10.71 -7.77 -1.27
CA ASN A 149 -9.52 -6.96 -1.11
C ASN A 149 -9.44 -5.88 -2.19
N ASP A 150 -9.45 -4.63 -1.78
CA ASP A 150 -9.42 -3.47 -2.69
C ASP A 150 -8.01 -2.92 -2.92
N GLY A 151 -7.01 -3.45 -2.23
CA GLY A 151 -5.63 -2.99 -2.35
C GLY A 151 -5.02 -2.54 -1.02
N TYR A 152 -4.04 -1.67 -1.06
CA TYR A 152 -3.45 -1.12 0.16
C TYR A 152 -2.88 0.29 -0.04
N TRP A 153 -2.92 1.06 1.04
CA TRP A 153 -2.39 2.42 1.08
C TRP A 153 -0.86 2.46 1.15
N THR A 154 -0.29 3.46 0.51
CA THR A 154 1.10 3.89 0.77
C THR A 154 1.12 5.09 1.72
N ASN A 155 2.32 5.45 2.19
CA ASN A 155 2.50 6.62 3.05
C ASN A 155 2.41 7.96 2.28
N ASN A 156 2.30 7.93 0.96
CA ASN A 156 2.47 9.10 0.13
C ASN A 156 1.16 9.77 -0.25
N ALA A 157 1.05 11.06 0.04
CA ALA A 157 0.05 11.93 -0.54
C ALA A 157 0.26 12.07 -2.06
N TYR A 158 -0.81 12.23 -2.79
CA TYR A 158 -0.75 12.69 -4.17
C TYR A 158 -0.71 14.23 -4.19
N SER A 159 0.31 14.78 -4.83
CA SER A 159 0.42 16.23 -5.01
C SER A 159 0.10 16.57 -6.47
N GLY A 160 -0.92 17.36 -6.71
CA GLY A 160 -1.14 17.84 -8.07
C GLY A 160 -2.49 18.43 -8.43
N ASP A 161 -3.53 18.26 -7.63
CA ASP A 161 -4.88 18.74 -7.95
C ASP A 161 -5.61 19.34 -6.75
N SER A 162 -6.78 19.90 -7.00
CA SER A 162 -7.61 20.60 -6.02
C SER A 162 -8.35 19.68 -5.03
N TYR A 163 -8.12 18.38 -5.08
CA TYR A 163 -8.68 17.40 -4.15
C TYR A 163 -7.59 16.58 -3.46
N GLY A 164 -7.88 16.10 -2.27
CA GLY A 164 -6.98 15.24 -1.54
C GLY A 164 -6.96 13.83 -2.13
N GLY A 165 -5.79 13.36 -2.53
CA GLY A 165 -5.57 11.99 -2.97
C GLY A 165 -4.37 11.38 -2.27
N ALA A 166 -4.30 10.06 -2.25
CA ALA A 166 -3.19 9.30 -1.72
C ALA A 166 -2.73 8.23 -2.73
N ARG A 167 -1.48 7.85 -2.65
CA ARG A 167 -0.97 6.74 -3.45
C ARG A 167 -1.39 5.42 -2.83
N ALA A 168 -1.86 4.52 -3.68
CA ALA A 168 -2.30 3.19 -3.29
C ALA A 168 -1.86 2.15 -4.30
N VAL A 169 -1.68 0.92 -3.85
CA VAL A 169 -1.70 -0.24 -4.73
C VAL A 169 -3.15 -0.66 -4.84
N ALA A 170 -3.73 -0.46 -6.02
CA ALA A 170 -5.15 -0.66 -6.27
C ALA A 170 -5.53 -2.15 -6.40
N PHE A 171 -6.82 -2.43 -6.35
CA PHE A 171 -7.38 -3.78 -6.51
C PHE A 171 -7.00 -4.49 -7.82
N THR A 172 -6.58 -3.74 -8.82
CA THR A 172 -6.09 -4.23 -10.11
C THR A 172 -4.61 -4.55 -10.12
N GLY A 173 -3.90 -4.34 -9.00
CA GLY A 173 -2.47 -4.63 -8.90
C GLY A 173 -1.56 -3.59 -9.53
N TYR A 174 -2.01 -2.35 -9.69
CA TYR A 174 -1.14 -1.26 -10.12
C TYR A 174 -0.98 -0.20 -9.02
N LEU A 175 0.15 0.48 -9.04
CA LEU A 175 0.40 1.63 -8.17
C LEU A 175 -0.28 2.86 -8.77
N GLY A 176 -1.32 3.33 -8.13
CA GLY A 176 -2.17 4.42 -8.57
C GLY A 176 -2.37 5.49 -7.52
N LEU A 177 -3.50 6.15 -7.62
CA LEU A 177 -3.99 7.09 -6.62
C LEU A 177 -5.46 6.80 -6.33
N ASP A 178 -5.87 7.13 -5.12
CA ASP A 178 -7.27 7.06 -4.74
C ASP A 178 -7.64 8.20 -3.78
N ASN A 179 -8.94 8.36 -3.53
CA ASN A 179 -9.45 9.38 -2.63
C ASN A 179 -9.18 8.99 -1.17
N VAL A 180 -8.64 9.91 -0.40
CA VAL A 180 -8.19 9.66 0.99
C VAL A 180 -9.31 9.24 1.95
N ASN A 181 -10.56 9.50 1.62
CA ASN A 181 -11.73 9.16 2.45
C ASN A 181 -12.40 7.84 2.07
N LEU A 182 -11.91 7.14 1.06
CA LEU A 182 -12.36 5.78 0.77
C LEU A 182 -11.76 4.80 1.78
N ALA A 183 -12.47 3.75 2.08
CA ALA A 183 -12.02 2.67 2.94
C ALA A 183 -11.55 1.50 2.06
N ASP A 184 -10.25 1.42 1.86
CA ASP A 184 -9.56 0.37 1.09
C ASP A 184 -8.89 -0.66 1.99
#